data_16b6c88f76181dbdd9681821a903a289
#
_entry.id   16b6c88f76181dbdd9681821a903a289
#
_cell.length_a   1.000
_cell.length_b   1.000
_cell.length_c   1.000
_cell.angle_alpha   90.00
_cell.angle_beta   90.00
_cell.angle_gamma   90.00
#
_symmetry.space_group_name_H-M   'P 1'
#
loop_
_entity.id
_entity.type
_entity.pdbx_description
1 polymer ?
#
loop_
_entity_poly.entity_id
_entity_poly.type
_entity_poly.pdbx_seq_one_letter_code
_entity_poly.pdbx_strand_id
1 'polypeptide(L)'
;MIQFTDVVKTYQQGNNALNGATMQIEDGEFVFLIGPSGSGKSTIIKMITGELKPTSGTVHVNGYSLERIRKREIPYLRRTVGVVFQDFRLIDKMTVYENVAFAMRVVGAREREIRERVPYVLELVGLESKMDRHPNEMSGGEQQRLAIARALVNNPSTIIADEPTGNLDPERSFEIMALLQEINNLGTTVLVVTHDQNLVEIFNKRVITIDEGIVVNDSMEVEEDYEEDYYTDDYYGEEELTDAAE
;
A
#
# COMPACT_ATOMS: atom_id res chain seq x y z
N MET A 1 4.62 6.54 7.85
CA MET A 1 5.43 5.38 8.29
C MET A 1 4.56 4.36 9.01
N ILE A 2 4.71 3.09 8.66
CA ILE A 2 4.06 1.93 9.32
C ILE A 2 5.17 1.03 9.84
N GLN A 3 5.15 0.66 11.12
CA GLN A 3 6.18 -0.17 11.74
C GLN A 3 5.53 -1.24 12.62
N PHE A 4 5.93 -2.49 12.41
CA PHE A 4 5.62 -3.65 13.22
C PHE A 4 6.93 -4.18 13.81
N THR A 5 6.98 -4.45 15.10
CA THR A 5 8.17 -4.98 15.77
C THR A 5 7.73 -6.15 16.66
N ASP A 6 8.17 -7.36 16.32
CA ASP A 6 7.90 -8.62 17.02
C ASP A 6 6.42 -8.84 17.33
N VAL A 7 5.55 -8.52 16.37
CA VAL A 7 4.09 -8.48 16.56
C VAL A 7 3.52 -9.88 16.57
N VAL A 8 2.89 -10.24 17.69
CA VAL A 8 2.08 -11.45 17.82
C VAL A 8 0.61 -11.08 17.91
N LYS A 9 -0.23 -11.83 17.20
CA LYS A 9 -1.69 -11.76 17.31
C LYS A 9 -2.31 -13.13 17.47
N THR A 10 -2.86 -13.38 18.64
CA THR A 10 -3.63 -14.58 18.95
C THR A 10 -5.11 -14.22 19.01
N TYR A 11 -5.96 -14.98 18.32
CA TYR A 11 -7.41 -14.89 18.41
C TYR A 11 -7.92 -15.78 19.56
N GLN A 12 -9.15 -15.53 20.02
CA GLN A 12 -9.76 -16.22 21.20
C GLN A 12 -9.79 -17.76 21.10
N GLN A 13 -9.66 -18.31 19.89
CA GLN A 13 -9.62 -19.77 19.65
C GLN A 13 -8.19 -20.37 19.72
N GLY A 14 -7.21 -19.59 20.17
CA GLY A 14 -5.82 -20.05 20.30
C GLY A 14 -5.02 -20.05 18.99
N ASN A 15 -5.62 -19.64 17.85
CA ASN A 15 -4.91 -19.53 16.58
C ASN A 15 -4.12 -18.23 16.54
N ASN A 16 -2.82 -18.34 16.29
CA ASN A 16 -1.96 -17.21 16.05
C ASN A 16 -2.09 -16.79 14.58
N ALA A 17 -2.52 -15.56 14.35
CA ALA A 17 -2.57 -14.97 13.02
C ALA A 17 -1.29 -14.20 12.66
N LEU A 18 -0.53 -13.76 13.68
CA LEU A 18 0.82 -13.23 13.56
C LEU A 18 1.71 -13.83 14.62
N ASN A 19 2.94 -14.20 14.28
CA ASN A 19 3.88 -14.97 15.10
C ASN A 19 5.25 -14.26 15.22
N GLY A 20 5.27 -12.96 15.52
CA GLY A 20 6.50 -12.17 15.60
C GLY A 20 6.78 -11.41 14.30
N ALA A 21 5.71 -10.94 13.63
CA ALA A 21 5.87 -10.17 12.40
C ALA A 21 6.63 -8.86 12.66
N THR A 22 7.72 -8.64 11.93
CA THR A 22 8.53 -7.43 11.97
C THR A 22 8.66 -6.89 10.54
N MET A 23 8.22 -5.63 10.33
CA MET A 23 8.33 -4.92 9.06
C MET A 23 8.26 -3.42 9.28
N GLN A 24 8.82 -2.65 8.35
CA GLN A 24 8.74 -1.20 8.34
C GLN A 24 8.45 -0.72 6.91
N ILE A 25 7.51 0.22 6.77
CA ILE A 25 7.17 0.89 5.51
C ILE A 25 7.34 2.38 5.75
N GLU A 26 8.20 3.00 4.98
CA GLU A 26 8.49 4.43 5.10
C GLU A 26 7.38 5.29 4.45
N ASP A 27 7.38 6.58 4.80
CA ASP A 27 6.45 7.52 4.17
C ASP A 27 6.79 7.69 2.68
N GLY A 28 5.77 7.59 1.82
CA GLY A 28 5.91 7.70 0.38
C GLY A 28 6.31 6.41 -0.34
N GLU A 29 6.55 5.30 0.35
CA GLU A 29 6.82 4.03 -0.30
C GLU A 29 5.60 3.43 -1.00
N PHE A 30 5.84 2.68 -2.06
CA PHE A 30 4.89 1.75 -2.67
C PHE A 30 5.34 0.32 -2.36
N VAL A 31 4.51 -0.42 -1.63
CA VAL A 31 4.86 -1.76 -1.15
C VAL A 31 3.77 -2.75 -1.49
N PHE A 32 4.15 -3.91 -2.00
CA PHE A 32 3.28 -5.08 -2.09
C PHE A 32 3.40 -5.94 -0.83
N LEU A 33 2.26 -6.35 -0.27
CA LEU A 33 2.18 -7.37 0.79
C LEU A 33 1.57 -8.63 0.19
N ILE A 34 2.37 -9.67 0.02
CA ILE A 34 1.97 -10.94 -0.58
C ILE A 34 2.03 -12.09 0.42
N GLY A 35 1.45 -13.21 0.06
CA GLY A 35 1.49 -14.44 0.86
C GLY A 35 0.24 -15.30 0.64
N PRO A 36 0.23 -16.57 1.06
CA PRO A 36 -0.88 -17.48 0.89
C PRO A 36 -2.13 -17.01 1.67
N SER A 37 -3.27 -17.61 1.36
CA SER A 37 -4.50 -17.36 2.13
C SER A 37 -4.30 -17.78 3.58
N GLY A 38 -4.73 -16.94 4.52
CA GLY A 38 -4.56 -17.20 5.95
C GLY A 38 -3.20 -16.81 6.54
N SER A 39 -2.25 -16.31 5.75
CA SER A 39 -0.90 -15.95 6.24
C SER A 39 -0.84 -14.77 7.23
N GLY A 40 -1.94 -14.03 7.43
CA GLY A 40 -1.99 -12.89 8.36
C GLY A 40 -2.21 -11.52 7.73
N LYS A 41 -2.26 -11.39 6.39
CA LYS A 41 -2.42 -10.11 5.66
C LYS A 41 -3.61 -9.28 6.15
N SER A 42 -4.80 -9.88 6.24
CA SER A 42 -6.00 -9.19 6.73
C SER A 42 -5.88 -8.77 8.20
N THR A 43 -5.08 -9.49 9.00
CA THR A 43 -4.80 -9.12 10.40
C THR A 43 -3.90 -7.88 10.45
N ILE A 44 -2.90 -7.79 9.57
CA ILE A 44 -2.06 -6.60 9.41
C ILE A 44 -2.92 -5.39 9.03
N ILE A 45 -3.79 -5.50 8.01
CA ILE A 45 -4.71 -4.42 7.60
C ILE A 45 -5.57 -3.96 8.77
N LYS A 46 -6.18 -4.89 9.52
CA LYS A 46 -7.02 -4.56 10.69
C LYS A 46 -6.24 -3.90 11.82
N MET A 47 -4.96 -4.18 11.97
CA MET A 47 -4.11 -3.43 12.90
C MET A 47 -3.84 -2.03 12.39
N ILE A 48 -3.41 -1.87 11.12
CA ILE A 48 -3.13 -0.54 10.56
C ILE A 48 -4.37 0.36 10.66
N THR A 49 -5.59 -0.18 10.49
CA THR A 49 -6.85 0.57 10.61
C THR A 49 -7.33 0.76 12.07
N GLY A 50 -6.59 0.24 13.04
CA GLY A 50 -6.94 0.31 14.46
C GLY A 50 -8.20 -0.50 14.84
N GLU A 51 -8.56 -1.51 14.06
CA GLU A 51 -9.63 -2.46 14.40
C GLU A 51 -9.15 -3.51 15.41
N LEU A 52 -7.89 -3.89 15.30
CA LEU A 52 -7.24 -4.86 16.18
C LEU A 52 -6.03 -4.24 16.86
N LYS A 53 -5.76 -4.70 18.08
CA LYS A 53 -4.51 -4.45 18.79
C LYS A 53 -3.65 -5.72 18.80
N PRO A 54 -2.32 -5.57 18.79
CA PRO A 54 -1.43 -6.72 18.98
C PRO A 54 -1.67 -7.40 20.33
N THR A 55 -1.37 -8.68 20.42
CA THR A 55 -1.32 -9.44 21.69
C THR A 55 0.00 -9.17 22.42
N SER A 56 1.10 -9.10 21.67
CA SER A 56 2.43 -8.64 22.10
C SER A 56 3.18 -8.01 20.94
N GLY A 57 4.32 -7.40 21.20
CA GLY A 57 5.04 -6.58 20.24
C GLY A 57 4.48 -5.17 20.12
N THR A 58 4.99 -4.36 19.19
CA THR A 58 4.59 -2.96 19.00
C THR A 58 4.19 -2.67 17.57
N VAL A 59 3.15 -1.84 17.40
CA VAL A 59 2.69 -1.37 16.09
C VAL A 59 2.56 0.14 16.09
N HIS A 60 3.27 0.80 15.19
CA HIS A 60 3.16 2.24 14.96
C HIS A 60 2.59 2.49 13.57
N VAL A 61 1.62 3.39 13.45
CA VAL A 61 1.00 3.78 12.17
C VAL A 61 0.81 5.28 12.16
N ASN A 62 1.48 5.97 11.26
CA ASN A 62 1.34 7.41 11.03
C ASN A 62 1.44 8.23 12.35
N GLY A 63 2.39 7.88 13.21
CA GLY A 63 2.62 8.53 14.51
C GLY A 63 1.75 8.02 15.66
N TYR A 64 0.86 7.07 15.45
CA TYR A 64 0.04 6.46 16.51
C TYR A 64 0.63 5.12 16.95
N SER A 65 0.79 4.90 18.27
CA SER A 65 1.15 3.60 18.87
C SER A 65 -0.13 2.84 19.23
N LEU A 66 -0.36 1.67 18.60
CA LEU A 66 -1.61 0.94 18.77
C LEU A 66 -1.78 0.32 20.15
N GLU A 67 -0.70 0.02 20.85
CA GLU A 67 -0.75 -0.48 22.24
C GLU A 67 -1.34 0.57 23.17
N ARG A 68 -1.01 1.85 22.93
CA ARG A 68 -1.36 2.99 23.78
C ARG A 68 -2.59 3.76 23.29
N ILE A 69 -2.98 3.58 22.01
CA ILE A 69 -4.09 4.34 21.43
C ILE A 69 -5.38 4.17 22.22
N ARG A 70 -6.04 5.27 22.53
CA ARG A 70 -7.34 5.27 23.20
C ARG A 70 -8.47 5.20 22.17
N LYS A 71 -9.62 4.66 22.55
CA LYS A 71 -10.79 4.54 21.65
C LYS A 71 -11.16 5.84 20.95
N ARG A 72 -11.00 6.99 21.63
CA ARG A 72 -11.29 8.34 21.08
C ARG A 72 -10.28 8.80 20.03
N GLU A 73 -9.09 8.19 19.96
CA GLU A 73 -8.01 8.54 19.03
C GLU A 73 -8.09 7.71 17.75
N ILE A 74 -8.76 6.55 17.77
CA ILE A 74 -8.94 5.68 16.59
C ILE A 74 -9.55 6.42 15.39
N PRO A 75 -10.58 7.29 15.55
CA PRO A 75 -11.08 8.05 14.40
C PRO A 75 -10.04 8.97 13.76
N TYR A 76 -9.11 9.51 14.53
CA TYR A 76 -8.03 10.35 14.00
C TYR A 76 -6.99 9.52 13.26
N LEU A 77 -6.58 8.35 13.79
CA LEU A 77 -5.77 7.40 13.06
C LEU A 77 -6.41 7.04 11.71
N ARG A 78 -7.69 6.67 11.70
CA ARG A 78 -8.42 6.30 10.48
C ARG A 78 -8.52 7.41 9.44
N ARG A 79 -8.42 8.67 9.83
CA ARG A 79 -8.36 9.81 8.88
C ARG A 79 -7.04 9.85 8.13
N THR A 80 -5.98 9.26 8.68
CA THR A 80 -4.65 9.19 8.03
C THR A 80 -4.51 7.99 7.10
N VAL A 81 -5.50 7.07 7.09
CA VAL A 81 -5.46 5.83 6.32
C VAL A 81 -6.69 5.72 5.43
N GLY A 82 -6.51 5.71 4.13
CA GLY A 82 -7.54 5.35 3.16
C GLY A 82 -7.51 3.84 2.90
N VAL A 83 -8.69 3.20 2.84
CA VAL A 83 -8.79 1.76 2.54
C VAL A 83 -9.64 1.54 1.32
N VAL A 84 -9.09 0.78 0.37
CA VAL A 84 -9.75 0.30 -0.85
C VAL A 84 -9.95 -1.19 -0.69
N PHE A 85 -11.19 -1.67 -0.84
CA PHE A 85 -11.54 -3.07 -0.67
C PHE A 85 -11.82 -3.76 -2.00
N GLN A 86 -11.64 -5.06 -2.08
CA GLN A 86 -11.93 -5.89 -3.25
C GLN A 86 -13.41 -5.81 -3.68
N ASP A 87 -14.35 -5.73 -2.72
CA ASP A 87 -15.79 -5.65 -2.94
C ASP A 87 -16.32 -4.22 -3.06
N PHE A 88 -15.44 -3.24 -3.32
CA PHE A 88 -15.67 -1.80 -3.47
C PHE A 88 -16.35 -1.13 -2.27
N ARG A 89 -17.27 -1.76 -1.59
CA ARG A 89 -18.09 -1.26 -0.47
C ARG A 89 -18.75 0.09 -0.75
N LEU A 90 -19.25 0.25 -1.96
CA LEU A 90 -19.97 1.46 -2.35
C LEU A 90 -21.38 1.47 -1.75
N ILE A 91 -21.93 2.68 -1.61
CA ILE A 91 -23.29 2.87 -1.12
C ILE A 91 -24.18 3.01 -2.36
N ASP A 92 -24.90 1.93 -2.73
CA ASP A 92 -25.66 1.82 -3.97
C ASP A 92 -26.73 2.91 -4.15
N LYS A 93 -27.30 3.41 -3.04
CA LYS A 93 -28.34 4.45 -3.03
C LYS A 93 -27.80 5.85 -3.19
N MET A 94 -26.49 6.01 -3.19
CA MET A 94 -25.79 7.29 -3.33
C MET A 94 -25.18 7.40 -4.73
N THR A 95 -25.17 8.60 -5.29
CA THR A 95 -24.44 8.88 -6.54
C THR A 95 -22.93 8.76 -6.35
N VAL A 96 -22.17 8.82 -7.43
CA VAL A 96 -20.70 8.91 -7.42
C VAL A 96 -20.25 10.08 -6.53
N TYR A 97 -20.80 11.28 -6.74
CA TYR A 97 -20.49 12.44 -5.93
C TYR A 97 -20.80 12.21 -4.45
N GLU A 98 -21.98 11.67 -4.15
CA GLU A 98 -22.43 11.44 -2.78
C GLU A 98 -21.60 10.41 -2.03
N ASN A 99 -21.14 9.34 -2.71
CA ASN A 99 -20.23 8.33 -2.15
C ASN A 99 -18.92 8.96 -1.65
N VAL A 100 -18.34 9.87 -2.43
CA VAL A 100 -17.09 10.55 -2.06
C VAL A 100 -17.37 11.63 -1.00
N ALA A 101 -18.41 12.43 -1.18
CA ALA A 101 -18.83 13.47 -0.23
C ALA A 101 -19.14 12.91 1.15
N PHE A 102 -19.72 11.70 1.22
CA PHE A 102 -20.02 11.01 2.47
C PHE A 102 -18.78 10.80 3.34
N ALA A 103 -17.65 10.41 2.75
CA ALA A 103 -16.41 10.24 3.51
C ALA A 103 -15.92 11.55 4.15
N MET A 104 -16.10 12.68 3.48
CA MET A 104 -15.78 14.01 4.04
C MET A 104 -16.77 14.43 5.14
N ARG A 105 -18.07 14.18 4.96
CA ARG A 105 -19.10 14.48 5.97
C ARG A 105 -18.87 13.71 7.26
N VAL A 106 -18.46 12.44 7.18
CA VAL A 106 -18.16 11.60 8.34
C VAL A 106 -17.03 12.20 9.21
N VAL A 107 -16.07 12.87 8.61
CA VAL A 107 -14.97 13.52 9.34
C VAL A 107 -15.29 14.96 9.75
N GLY A 108 -16.49 15.46 9.41
CA GLY A 108 -16.99 16.79 9.81
C GLY A 108 -16.52 17.93 8.89
N ALA A 109 -16.18 17.65 7.64
CA ALA A 109 -15.84 18.66 6.64
C ALA A 109 -17.03 19.58 6.35
N ARG A 110 -16.76 20.85 6.07
CA ARG A 110 -17.78 21.85 5.72
C ARG A 110 -18.26 21.64 4.28
N GLU A 111 -19.52 21.94 4.00
CA GLU A 111 -20.08 21.80 2.63
C GLU A 111 -19.30 22.57 1.56
N ARG A 112 -18.67 23.69 1.91
CA ARG A 112 -17.81 24.42 0.99
C ARG A 112 -16.58 23.61 0.59
N GLU A 113 -15.90 22.97 1.56
CA GLU A 113 -14.73 22.12 1.34
C GLU A 113 -15.10 20.89 0.49
N ILE A 114 -16.29 20.30 0.74
CA ILE A 114 -16.82 19.17 -0.02
C ILE A 114 -17.04 19.56 -1.49
N ARG A 115 -17.67 20.72 -1.75
CA ARG A 115 -17.94 21.19 -3.12
C ARG A 115 -16.66 21.48 -3.93
N GLU A 116 -15.59 21.86 -3.28
CA GLU A 116 -14.30 22.12 -3.91
C GLU A 116 -13.51 20.81 -4.09
N ARG A 117 -13.48 19.94 -3.07
CA ARG A 117 -12.61 18.77 -3.02
C ARG A 117 -13.15 17.57 -3.81
N VAL A 118 -14.46 17.30 -3.73
CA VAL A 118 -15.03 16.10 -4.36
C VAL A 118 -14.87 16.11 -5.89
N PRO A 119 -15.21 17.20 -6.63
CA PRO A 119 -14.97 17.25 -8.07
C PRO A 119 -13.51 17.05 -8.45
N TYR A 120 -12.59 17.69 -7.72
CA TYR A 120 -11.15 17.54 -7.94
C TYR A 120 -10.67 16.08 -7.82
N VAL A 121 -11.12 15.37 -6.78
CA VAL A 121 -10.74 13.96 -6.59
C VAL A 121 -11.39 13.07 -7.65
N LEU A 122 -12.63 13.37 -8.08
CA LEU A 122 -13.29 12.62 -9.15
C LEU A 122 -12.61 12.83 -10.50
N GLU A 123 -12.09 14.03 -10.75
CA GLU A 123 -11.25 14.32 -11.93
C GLU A 123 -9.97 13.48 -11.90
N LEU A 124 -9.25 13.42 -10.76
CA LEU A 124 -8.03 12.62 -10.61
C LEU A 124 -8.22 11.14 -10.95
N VAL A 125 -9.41 10.59 -10.67
CA VAL A 125 -9.72 9.19 -10.98
C VAL A 125 -10.49 9.00 -12.29
N GLY A 126 -10.70 10.08 -13.08
CA GLY A 126 -11.40 10.04 -14.37
C GLY A 126 -12.90 9.77 -14.29
N LEU A 127 -13.56 10.24 -13.22
CA LEU A 127 -14.99 10.05 -12.98
C LEU A 127 -15.81 11.35 -12.96
N GLU A 128 -15.23 12.48 -13.33
CA GLU A 128 -15.89 13.79 -13.27
C GLU A 128 -17.20 13.84 -14.08
N SER A 129 -17.22 13.22 -15.27
CA SER A 129 -18.41 13.17 -16.14
C SER A 129 -19.52 12.26 -15.63
N LYS A 130 -19.28 11.51 -14.53
CA LYS A 130 -20.19 10.50 -13.97
C LYS A 130 -20.68 10.83 -12.56
N MET A 131 -20.53 12.06 -12.11
CA MET A 131 -20.84 12.48 -10.73
C MET A 131 -22.27 12.16 -10.30
N ASP A 132 -23.23 12.22 -11.23
CA ASP A 132 -24.66 12.00 -10.97
C ASP A 132 -25.09 10.54 -11.19
N ARG A 133 -24.18 9.65 -11.63
CA ARG A 133 -24.46 8.23 -11.80
C ARG A 133 -24.47 7.48 -10.46
N HIS A 134 -25.16 6.37 -10.43
CA HIS A 134 -25.13 5.43 -9.29
C HIS A 134 -24.15 4.28 -9.56
N PRO A 135 -23.62 3.62 -8.51
CA PRO A 135 -22.68 2.50 -8.65
C PRO A 135 -23.16 1.38 -9.57
N ASN A 136 -24.44 1.05 -9.55
CA ASN A 136 -25.06 0.01 -10.40
C ASN A 136 -25.09 0.35 -11.89
N GLU A 137 -24.82 1.60 -12.26
CA GLU A 137 -24.73 2.08 -13.66
C GLU A 137 -23.28 2.11 -14.16
N MET A 138 -22.32 1.62 -13.34
CA MET A 138 -20.89 1.71 -13.59
C MET A 138 -20.26 0.33 -13.82
N SER A 139 -19.21 0.29 -14.65
CA SER A 139 -18.37 -0.91 -14.79
C SER A 139 -17.57 -1.19 -13.51
N GLY A 140 -17.06 -2.42 -13.34
CA GLY A 140 -16.24 -2.79 -12.18
C GLY A 140 -15.00 -1.90 -12.00
N GLY A 141 -14.30 -1.57 -13.09
CA GLY A 141 -13.15 -0.65 -13.02
C GLY A 141 -13.53 0.76 -12.59
N GLU A 142 -14.70 1.27 -13.02
CA GLU A 142 -15.21 2.57 -12.56
C GLU A 142 -15.64 2.54 -11.09
N GLN A 143 -16.24 1.46 -10.64
CA GLN A 143 -16.58 1.26 -9.22
C GLN A 143 -15.31 1.22 -8.36
N GLN A 144 -14.24 0.59 -8.85
CA GLN A 144 -12.96 0.57 -8.16
C GLN A 144 -12.32 1.96 -8.12
N ARG A 145 -12.33 2.72 -9.23
CA ARG A 145 -11.87 4.12 -9.22
C ARG A 145 -12.67 4.99 -8.26
N LEU A 146 -13.98 4.75 -8.14
CA LEU A 146 -14.83 5.44 -7.14
C LEU A 146 -14.44 5.06 -5.70
N ALA A 147 -14.12 3.79 -5.43
CA ALA A 147 -13.63 3.36 -4.12
C ALA A 147 -12.28 4.02 -3.77
N ILE A 148 -11.39 4.15 -4.75
CA ILE A 148 -10.12 4.89 -4.60
C ILE A 148 -10.37 6.37 -4.33
N ALA A 149 -11.26 7.04 -5.08
CA ALA A 149 -11.62 8.43 -4.86
C ALA A 149 -12.13 8.67 -3.43
N ARG A 150 -13.02 7.78 -2.95
CA ARG A 150 -13.53 7.83 -1.58
C ARG A 150 -12.45 7.64 -0.53
N ALA A 151 -11.46 6.77 -0.77
CA ALA A 151 -10.33 6.58 0.13
C ALA A 151 -9.39 7.81 0.15
N LEU A 152 -9.21 8.47 -1.01
CA LEU A 152 -8.27 9.58 -1.22
C LEU A 152 -8.81 10.94 -0.75
N VAL A 153 -10.14 11.14 -0.70
CA VAL A 153 -10.76 12.47 -0.55
C VAL A 153 -10.33 13.23 0.70
N ASN A 154 -10.02 12.52 1.78
CA ASN A 154 -9.59 13.11 3.06
C ASN A 154 -8.06 13.32 3.16
N ASN A 155 -7.32 13.26 2.06
CA ASN A 155 -5.86 13.37 2.03
C ASN A 155 -5.15 12.42 3.02
N PRO A 156 -5.38 11.11 2.96
CA PRO A 156 -4.69 10.19 3.84
C PRO A 156 -3.18 10.18 3.52
N SER A 157 -2.35 10.00 4.52
CA SER A 157 -0.90 9.78 4.31
C SER A 157 -0.60 8.37 3.82
N THR A 158 -1.54 7.44 4.01
CA THR A 158 -1.39 6.04 3.59
C THR A 158 -2.66 5.54 2.91
N ILE A 159 -2.52 4.84 1.78
CA ILE A 159 -3.59 4.05 1.16
C ILE A 159 -3.25 2.57 1.30
N ILE A 160 -4.22 1.79 1.76
CA ILE A 160 -4.19 0.33 1.76
C ILE A 160 -5.18 -0.15 0.70
N ALA A 161 -4.71 -0.91 -0.26
CA ALA A 161 -5.54 -1.54 -1.29
C ALA A 161 -5.54 -3.06 -1.08
N ASP A 162 -6.67 -3.58 -0.57
CA ASP A 162 -6.86 -5.00 -0.27
C ASP A 162 -7.48 -5.69 -1.48
N GLU A 163 -6.67 -6.44 -2.24
CA GLU A 163 -7.02 -7.12 -3.50
C GLU A 163 -7.74 -6.18 -4.50
N PRO A 164 -7.13 -5.02 -4.84
CA PRO A 164 -7.83 -3.96 -5.58
C PRO A 164 -8.22 -4.34 -7.01
N THR A 165 -7.68 -5.44 -7.53
CA THR A 165 -7.87 -5.92 -8.90
C THR A 165 -8.60 -7.26 -8.99
N GLY A 166 -8.95 -7.86 -7.86
CA GLY A 166 -9.48 -9.24 -7.79
C GLY A 166 -10.80 -9.49 -8.54
N ASN A 167 -11.53 -8.45 -8.90
CA ASN A 167 -12.80 -8.54 -9.64
C ASN A 167 -12.73 -7.89 -11.04
N LEU A 168 -11.53 -7.64 -11.57
CA LEU A 168 -11.30 -6.91 -12.80
C LEU A 168 -10.59 -7.79 -13.84
N ASP A 169 -10.79 -7.45 -15.12
CA ASP A 169 -9.99 -8.01 -16.21
C ASP A 169 -8.54 -7.43 -16.18
N PRO A 170 -7.58 -8.07 -16.87
CA PRO A 170 -6.18 -7.69 -16.82
C PRO A 170 -5.91 -6.24 -17.24
N GLU A 171 -6.62 -5.71 -18.25
CA GLU A 171 -6.44 -4.34 -18.73
C GLU A 171 -6.84 -3.32 -17.67
N ARG A 172 -8.02 -3.52 -17.06
CA ARG A 172 -8.50 -2.66 -15.98
C ARG A 172 -7.69 -2.81 -14.70
N SER A 173 -7.16 -4.02 -14.44
CA SER A 173 -6.25 -4.27 -13.32
C SER A 173 -5.00 -3.41 -13.44
N PHE A 174 -4.41 -3.36 -14.63
CA PHE A 174 -3.27 -2.50 -14.91
C PHE A 174 -3.60 -1.00 -14.73
N GLU A 175 -4.76 -0.53 -15.23
CA GLU A 175 -5.21 0.87 -15.05
C GLU A 175 -5.34 1.24 -13.55
N ILE A 176 -5.91 0.34 -12.73
CA ILE A 176 -6.06 0.58 -11.29
C ILE A 176 -4.70 0.64 -10.59
N MET A 177 -3.77 -0.24 -10.96
CA MET A 177 -2.43 -0.23 -10.38
C MET A 177 -1.65 1.01 -10.81
N ALA A 178 -1.76 1.43 -12.08
CA ALA A 178 -1.17 2.67 -12.57
C ALA A 178 -1.71 3.91 -11.82
N LEU A 179 -3.02 3.96 -11.56
CA LEU A 179 -3.62 5.02 -10.74
C LEU A 179 -3.07 5.03 -9.31
N LEU A 180 -2.90 3.87 -8.67
CA LEU A 180 -2.30 3.78 -7.34
C LEU A 180 -0.83 4.24 -7.35
N GLN A 181 -0.09 3.96 -8.42
CA GLN A 181 1.26 4.45 -8.59
C GLN A 181 1.31 5.98 -8.78
N GLU A 182 0.38 6.57 -9.54
CA GLU A 182 0.27 8.03 -9.66
C GLU A 182 -0.01 8.68 -8.31
N ILE A 183 -0.91 8.11 -7.50
CA ILE A 183 -1.19 8.57 -6.14
C ILE A 183 0.06 8.48 -5.26
N ASN A 184 0.85 7.42 -5.40
CA ASN A 184 2.11 7.26 -4.69
C ASN A 184 3.13 8.32 -5.11
N ASN A 185 3.27 8.60 -6.41
CA ASN A 185 4.16 9.64 -6.94
C ASN A 185 3.83 11.05 -6.39
N LEU A 186 2.61 11.27 -5.92
CA LEU A 186 2.20 12.49 -5.21
C LEU A 186 2.59 12.51 -3.71
N GLY A 187 3.30 11.46 -3.24
CA GLY A 187 3.82 11.36 -1.88
C GLY A 187 2.98 10.56 -0.90
N THR A 188 1.88 9.94 -1.34
CA THR A 188 1.06 9.06 -0.49
C THR A 188 1.72 7.68 -0.39
N THR A 189 1.89 7.15 0.81
CA THR A 189 2.32 5.76 1.01
C THR A 189 1.24 4.80 0.49
N VAL A 190 1.62 3.79 -0.30
CA VAL A 190 0.68 2.82 -0.85
C VAL A 190 1.07 1.41 -0.46
N LEU A 191 0.18 0.70 0.22
CA LEU A 191 0.31 -0.71 0.56
C LEU A 191 -0.72 -1.50 -0.23
N VAL A 192 -0.28 -2.29 -1.20
CA VAL A 192 -1.15 -3.17 -2.00
C VAL A 192 -1.04 -4.59 -1.47
N VAL A 193 -2.15 -5.14 -1.03
CA VAL A 193 -2.24 -6.57 -0.69
C VAL A 193 -2.80 -7.32 -1.89
N THR A 194 -2.04 -8.24 -2.43
CA THR A 194 -2.45 -9.02 -3.60
C THR A 194 -1.82 -10.40 -3.63
N HIS A 195 -2.40 -11.29 -4.42
CA HIS A 195 -1.83 -12.59 -4.79
C HIS A 195 -1.49 -12.66 -6.29
N ASP A 196 -1.70 -11.58 -7.05
CA ASP A 196 -1.39 -11.50 -8.48
C ASP A 196 0.10 -11.21 -8.69
N GLN A 197 0.88 -12.26 -8.94
CA GLN A 197 2.31 -12.18 -9.17
C GLN A 197 2.66 -11.41 -10.44
N ASN A 198 1.82 -11.47 -11.48
CA ASN A 198 2.08 -10.76 -12.73
C ASN A 198 2.08 -9.24 -12.50
N LEU A 199 1.13 -8.72 -11.72
CA LEU A 199 1.10 -7.29 -11.38
C LEU A 199 2.30 -6.89 -10.51
N VAL A 200 2.70 -7.75 -9.57
CA VAL A 200 3.89 -7.51 -8.73
C VAL A 200 5.15 -7.38 -9.59
N GLU A 201 5.34 -8.29 -10.55
CA GLU A 201 6.48 -8.26 -11.48
C GLU A 201 6.46 -7.03 -12.40
N ILE A 202 5.28 -6.71 -13.00
CA ILE A 202 5.14 -5.58 -13.93
C ILE A 202 5.46 -4.25 -13.24
N PHE A 203 4.95 -4.03 -12.02
CA PHE A 203 5.12 -2.77 -11.31
C PHE A 203 6.47 -2.66 -10.60
N ASN A 204 7.17 -3.78 -10.40
CA ASN A 204 8.53 -3.87 -9.83
C ASN A 204 8.75 -2.93 -8.63
N LYS A 205 7.92 -3.08 -7.60
CA LYS A 205 8.01 -2.34 -6.34
C LYS A 205 8.45 -3.28 -5.23
N ARG A 206 8.85 -2.73 -4.09
CA ARG A 206 9.20 -3.49 -2.89
C ARG A 206 8.10 -4.48 -2.54
N VAL A 207 8.51 -5.71 -2.21
CA VAL A 207 7.62 -6.82 -1.88
C VAL A 207 7.93 -7.33 -0.47
N ILE A 208 6.94 -7.30 0.40
CA ILE A 208 6.97 -7.96 1.70
C ILE A 208 6.15 -9.24 1.59
N THR A 209 6.78 -10.38 1.86
CA THR A 209 6.12 -11.69 1.84
C THR A 209 5.85 -12.15 3.28
N ILE A 210 4.57 -12.46 3.55
CA ILE A 210 4.17 -13.00 4.85
C ILE A 210 3.68 -14.44 4.68
N ASP A 211 4.17 -15.33 5.55
CA ASP A 211 3.71 -16.71 5.64
C ASP A 211 3.63 -17.15 7.11
N GLU A 212 2.59 -17.90 7.47
CA GLU A 212 2.30 -18.37 8.84
C GLU A 212 2.41 -17.26 9.91
N GLY A 213 2.07 -16.03 9.56
CA GLY A 213 2.13 -14.87 10.46
C GLY A 213 3.52 -14.28 10.68
N ILE A 214 4.52 -14.68 9.90
CA ILE A 214 5.90 -14.20 9.96
C ILE A 214 6.24 -13.53 8.62
N VAL A 215 7.02 -12.46 8.63
CA VAL A 215 7.62 -11.88 7.43
C VAL A 215 8.79 -12.77 7.02
N VAL A 216 8.65 -13.47 5.90
CA VAL A 216 9.65 -14.43 5.41
C VAL A 216 10.58 -13.85 4.36
N ASN A 217 10.17 -12.76 3.70
CA ASN A 217 11.00 -12.03 2.74
C ASN A 217 10.59 -10.56 2.69
N ASP A 218 11.56 -9.68 2.51
CA ASP A 218 11.38 -8.26 2.28
C ASP A 218 12.40 -7.84 1.22
N SER A 219 11.92 -7.59 -0.01
CA SER A 219 12.76 -7.14 -1.11
C SER A 219 13.00 -5.63 -1.00
N MET A 220 13.57 -5.14 0.10
CA MET A 220 14.24 -3.84 0.02
C MET A 220 15.24 -3.96 -1.13
N GLU A 221 15.25 -2.99 -2.06
CA GLU A 221 16.39 -2.83 -2.95
C GLU A 221 17.62 -2.69 -2.04
N VAL A 222 18.37 -3.76 -1.90
CA VAL A 222 19.76 -3.65 -1.48
C VAL A 222 20.37 -2.93 -2.66
N GLU A 223 20.69 -1.64 -2.53
CA GLU A 223 21.74 -1.05 -3.34
C GLU A 223 22.95 -1.96 -3.10
N GLU A 224 23.16 -2.92 -4.00
CA GLU A 224 24.43 -3.63 -4.07
C GLU A 224 25.43 -2.55 -4.40
N ASP A 225 26.14 -2.07 -3.38
CA ASP A 225 27.43 -1.41 -3.54
C ASP A 225 28.32 -2.43 -4.31
N TYR A 226 28.28 -2.35 -5.64
CA TYR A 226 29.33 -2.92 -6.45
C TYR A 226 30.59 -2.15 -6.12
N GLU A 227 31.31 -2.58 -5.08
CA GLU A 227 32.72 -2.31 -4.97
C GLU A 227 33.34 -2.87 -6.24
N GLU A 228 33.60 -2.01 -7.22
CA GLU A 228 34.48 -2.31 -8.33
C GLU A 228 35.84 -2.65 -7.72
N ASP A 229 36.07 -3.95 -7.50
CA ASP A 229 37.40 -4.46 -7.28
C ASP A 229 38.22 -4.16 -8.54
N TYR A 230 38.85 -2.98 -8.53
CA TYR A 230 39.91 -2.66 -9.46
C TYR A 230 41.07 -3.63 -9.21
N TYR A 231 41.05 -4.75 -9.93
CA TYR A 231 42.24 -5.54 -10.14
C TYR A 231 43.23 -4.70 -10.96
N THR A 232 44.17 -4.06 -10.28
CA THR A 232 45.36 -3.52 -10.90
C THR A 232 46.26 -4.72 -11.22
N ASP A 233 46.16 -5.24 -12.45
CA ASP A 233 47.15 -6.12 -13.02
C ASP A 233 48.42 -5.29 -13.29
N ASP A 234 49.31 -5.22 -12.29
CA ASP A 234 50.69 -4.84 -12.47
C ASP A 234 51.43 -6.00 -13.13
N TYR A 235 51.39 -6.03 -14.45
CA TYR A 235 52.25 -6.91 -15.26
C TYR A 235 53.30 -6.05 -15.98
N TYR A 236 54.36 -5.66 -15.26
CA TYR A 236 55.63 -5.20 -15.88
C TYR A 236 56.54 -6.43 -16.03
N GLY A 237 56.52 -7.05 -17.22
CA GLY A 237 57.58 -7.96 -17.68
C GLY A 237 58.73 -7.16 -18.22
N GLU A 238 59.85 -7.19 -17.54
CA GLU A 238 61.14 -6.75 -18.09
C GLU A 238 61.60 -7.72 -19.19
N GLU A 239 61.64 -7.28 -20.44
CA GLU A 239 62.40 -7.94 -21.47
C GLU A 239 63.81 -7.37 -21.54
N GLU A 240 64.79 -8.17 -21.11
CA GLU A 240 66.22 -7.97 -21.32
C GLU A 240 66.56 -7.95 -22.81
N LEU A 241 67.10 -6.81 -23.23
CA LEU A 241 67.82 -6.69 -24.50
C LEU A 241 69.20 -7.33 -24.37
N THR A 242 69.43 -8.48 -24.93
CA THR A 242 70.77 -9.02 -25.18
C THR A 242 71.24 -8.61 -26.58
N ASP A 243 72.23 -7.72 -26.61
CA ASP A 243 73.11 -7.50 -27.74
C ASP A 243 73.85 -8.76 -28.13
N ALA A 244 73.87 -9.07 -29.39
CA ALA A 244 74.93 -9.88 -29.99
C ALA A 244 75.23 -9.40 -31.42
N ALA A 245 76.43 -8.86 -31.51
CA ALA A 245 77.05 -8.50 -32.77
C ALA A 245 77.45 -9.77 -33.61
N GLU A 246 77.22 -9.73 -34.89
CA GLU A 246 78.16 -9.89 -35.96
C GLU A 246 77.48 -9.73 -37.32
#